data_21334b68b502b90bf3c19363eb70429f
#
_entry.id   21334b68b502b90bf3c19363eb70429f
#
_cell.length_a   1.000
_cell.length_b   1.000
_cell.length_c   1.000
_cell.angle_alpha   90.00
_cell.angle_beta   90.00
_cell.angle_gamma   90.00
#
_symmetry.space_group_name_H-M   'P 1'
#
loop_
_entity.id
_entity.type
_entity.pdbx_description
1 polymer ?
#
loop_
_entity_poly.entity_id
_entity_poly.type
_entity_poly.pdbx_seq_one_letter_code
_entity_poly.pdbx_strand_id
1 'polypeptide(L)'
;MADTTTRAVMDEYLEALLHDSDFGRFFAPDVVWTTMETGEEVRGRDAVRDLIRGLHTQAFQARPELVSLLTGDTTAMVEAVFVGTHVGDFAGLPATGMQVRWPYAMAYDVAGGSITALRASFPMTALRSQLAVAGSSVSAQV
;
A
#
# COMPACT_ATOMS: atom_id res chain seq x y z
N MET A 1 -12.83 27.38 7.56
CA MET A 1 -11.54 27.18 6.89
C MET A 1 -11.37 25.71 6.58
N ALA A 2 -11.00 25.40 5.36
CA ALA A 2 -10.75 24.02 5.01
C ALA A 2 -9.61 23.48 5.86
N ASP A 3 -9.79 22.29 6.39
CA ASP A 3 -8.77 21.66 7.19
C ASP A 3 -7.78 20.99 6.26
N THR A 4 -6.59 21.59 6.13
CA THR A 4 -5.48 21.06 5.30
C THR A 4 -4.37 20.49 6.14
N THR A 5 -4.64 20.22 7.43
CA THR A 5 -3.65 19.60 8.30
C THR A 5 -3.30 18.21 7.77
N THR A 6 -2.13 17.73 8.11
CA THR A 6 -1.70 16.39 7.76
C THR A 6 -2.73 15.34 8.20
N ARG A 7 -3.29 15.49 9.40
CA ARG A 7 -4.31 14.56 9.89
C ARG A 7 -5.55 14.54 9.02
N ALA A 8 -6.05 15.71 8.65
CA ALA A 8 -7.25 15.82 7.83
C ALA A 8 -7.03 15.21 6.45
N VAL A 9 -5.89 15.52 5.82
CA VAL A 9 -5.55 14.95 4.51
C VAL A 9 -5.49 13.42 4.60
N MET A 10 -4.84 12.89 5.64
CA MET A 10 -4.71 11.46 5.79
C MET A 10 -6.04 10.78 6.07
N ASP A 11 -6.89 11.37 6.90
CA ASP A 11 -8.22 10.81 7.18
C ASP A 11 -9.05 10.71 5.90
N GLU A 12 -9.06 11.75 5.08
CA GLU A 12 -9.80 11.75 3.83
C GLU A 12 -9.21 10.80 2.80
N TYR A 13 -7.87 10.76 2.71
CA TYR A 13 -7.19 9.86 1.80
C TYR A 13 -7.48 8.39 2.14
N LEU A 14 -7.35 8.02 3.40
CA LEU A 14 -7.58 6.65 3.84
C LEU A 14 -9.05 6.26 3.66
N GLU A 15 -9.97 7.16 3.92
CA GLU A 15 -11.39 6.93 3.65
C GLU A 15 -11.64 6.64 2.18
N ALA A 16 -11.05 7.44 1.29
CA ALA A 16 -11.18 7.22 -0.15
C ALA A 16 -10.55 5.89 -0.59
N LEU A 17 -9.39 5.56 -0.04
CA LEU A 17 -8.69 4.32 -0.37
C LEU A 17 -9.50 3.09 0.07
N LEU A 18 -10.07 3.12 1.26
CA LEU A 18 -10.84 2.00 1.81
C LEU A 18 -12.15 1.76 1.05
N HIS A 19 -12.72 2.80 0.45
CA HIS A 19 -13.97 2.70 -0.30
C HIS A 19 -13.77 2.68 -1.81
N ASP A 20 -12.54 2.45 -2.27
CA ASP A 20 -12.19 2.41 -3.69
C ASP A 20 -12.70 3.63 -4.47
N SER A 21 -12.65 4.79 -3.83
CA SER A 21 -13.01 6.03 -4.50
C SER A 21 -11.76 6.72 -5.04
N ASP A 22 -11.87 7.96 -5.50
CA ASP A 22 -10.78 8.67 -6.14
C ASP A 22 -9.73 9.15 -5.12
N PHE A 23 -8.93 8.19 -4.62
CA PHE A 23 -7.90 8.49 -3.62
C PHE A 23 -6.70 9.25 -4.22
N GLY A 24 -6.49 9.14 -5.53
CA GLY A 24 -5.36 9.81 -6.20
C GLY A 24 -5.48 11.33 -6.18
N ARG A 25 -6.66 11.88 -5.96
CA ARG A 25 -6.85 13.33 -5.89
C ARG A 25 -6.08 13.97 -4.73
N PHE A 26 -5.70 13.18 -3.72
CA PHE A 26 -4.93 13.67 -2.57
C PHE A 26 -3.43 13.76 -2.85
N PHE A 27 -2.98 13.24 -3.97
CA PHE A 27 -1.55 13.27 -4.33
C PHE A 27 -1.20 14.59 -5.02
N ALA A 28 -0.02 15.11 -4.69
CA ALA A 28 0.56 16.21 -5.48
C ALA A 28 0.85 15.70 -6.89
N PRO A 29 0.85 16.59 -7.91
CA PRO A 29 1.15 16.17 -9.28
C PRO A 29 2.50 15.46 -9.46
N ASP A 30 3.49 15.83 -8.65
CA ASP A 30 4.84 15.28 -8.66
C ASP A 30 5.12 14.32 -7.50
N VAL A 31 4.08 13.71 -6.95
CA VAL A 31 4.20 12.75 -5.85
C VAL A 31 5.18 11.62 -6.21
N VAL A 32 5.92 11.16 -5.20
CA VAL A 32 6.89 10.07 -5.35
C VAL A 32 6.55 8.94 -4.41
N TRP A 33 6.45 7.75 -4.95
CA TRP A 33 6.37 6.50 -4.18
C TRP A 33 7.77 5.89 -4.14
N THR A 34 8.22 5.48 -2.98
CA THR A 34 9.47 4.73 -2.82
C THR A 34 9.17 3.40 -2.14
N THR A 35 9.60 2.32 -2.76
CA THR A 35 9.60 1.01 -2.12
C THR A 35 10.88 0.90 -1.31
N MET A 36 10.75 0.90 0.02
CA MET A 36 11.91 1.07 0.90
C MET A 36 12.90 -0.08 0.82
N GLU A 37 12.41 -1.29 0.62
CA GLU A 37 13.27 -2.47 0.57
C GLU A 37 14.22 -2.45 -0.62
N THR A 38 13.78 -1.92 -1.76
CA THR A 38 14.55 -1.94 -3.00
C THR A 38 15.10 -0.59 -3.41
N GLY A 39 14.51 0.50 -2.89
CA GLY A 39 14.83 1.87 -3.33
C GLY A 39 14.15 2.26 -4.62
N GLU A 40 13.33 1.42 -5.20
CA GLU A 40 12.62 1.76 -6.45
C GLU A 40 11.65 2.90 -6.23
N GLU A 41 11.58 3.80 -7.21
CA GLU A 41 10.69 4.95 -7.16
C GLU A 41 9.71 4.93 -8.31
N VAL A 42 8.49 5.39 -8.03
CA VAL A 42 7.47 5.67 -9.04
C VAL A 42 7.05 7.12 -8.85
N ARG A 43 7.05 7.89 -9.92
CA ARG A 43 6.84 9.33 -9.87
C ARG A 43 5.59 9.74 -10.64
N GLY A 44 4.85 10.67 -10.08
CA GLY A 44 3.68 11.25 -10.68
C GLY A 44 2.38 10.67 -10.15
N ARG A 45 1.38 11.53 -10.09
CA ARG A 45 0.07 11.20 -9.50
C ARG A 45 -0.57 9.99 -10.14
N ASP A 46 -0.61 9.96 -11.45
CA ASP A 46 -1.31 8.87 -12.17
C ASP A 46 -0.58 7.55 -12.01
N ALA A 47 0.76 7.58 -12.11
CA ALA A 47 1.57 6.37 -11.98
C ALA A 47 1.47 5.78 -10.56
N VAL A 48 1.52 6.63 -9.54
CA VAL A 48 1.41 6.17 -8.15
C VAL A 48 -0.01 5.64 -7.87
N ARG A 49 -1.03 6.35 -8.35
CA ARG A 49 -2.41 5.87 -8.22
C ARG A 49 -2.57 4.49 -8.87
N ASP A 50 -2.06 4.34 -10.08
CA ASP A 50 -2.20 3.08 -10.82
C ASP A 50 -1.44 1.94 -10.16
N LEU A 51 -0.27 2.23 -9.59
CA LEU A 51 0.49 1.25 -8.81
C LEU A 51 -0.33 0.73 -7.62
N ILE A 52 -0.91 1.64 -6.86
CA ILE A 52 -1.69 1.27 -5.67
C ILE A 52 -2.94 0.50 -6.09
N ARG A 53 -3.65 1.00 -7.09
CA ARG A 53 -4.86 0.33 -7.59
C ARG A 53 -4.53 -1.06 -8.12
N GLY A 54 -3.42 -1.21 -8.83
CA GLY A 54 -2.98 -2.50 -9.33
C GLY A 54 -2.69 -3.51 -8.23
N LEU A 55 -2.07 -3.07 -7.13
CA LEU A 55 -1.85 -3.93 -5.98
C LEU A 55 -3.16 -4.43 -5.38
N HIS A 56 -4.17 -3.57 -5.30
CA HIS A 56 -5.43 -3.89 -4.64
C HIS A 56 -6.42 -4.66 -5.52
N THR A 57 -6.28 -4.58 -6.85
CA THR A 57 -7.30 -5.13 -7.77
C THR A 57 -6.75 -6.10 -8.80
N GLN A 58 -5.46 -6.06 -9.13
CA GLN A 58 -4.87 -6.88 -10.19
C GLN A 58 -3.94 -7.95 -9.65
N ALA A 59 -2.97 -7.58 -8.84
CA ALA A 59 -2.08 -8.55 -8.21
C ALA A 59 -2.81 -9.29 -7.09
N PHE A 60 -3.61 -8.58 -6.35
CA PHE A 60 -4.45 -9.10 -5.29
C PHE A 60 -5.87 -8.55 -5.46
N GLN A 61 -6.83 -9.25 -4.90
CA GLN A 61 -8.12 -8.66 -4.57
C GLN A 61 -8.08 -8.40 -3.07
N ALA A 62 -7.76 -7.19 -2.69
CA ALA A 62 -7.39 -6.89 -1.32
C ALA A 62 -7.75 -5.47 -0.93
N ARG A 63 -7.74 -5.25 0.37
CA ARG A 63 -7.89 -3.93 0.95
C ARG A 63 -7.07 -3.85 2.23
N PRO A 64 -6.66 -2.65 2.63
CA PRO A 64 -5.97 -2.48 3.90
C PRO A 64 -6.95 -2.52 5.08
N GLU A 65 -6.52 -3.17 6.16
CA GLU A 65 -7.12 -3.00 7.48
C GLU A 65 -6.21 -2.08 8.27
N LEU A 66 -6.70 -0.92 8.63
CA LEU A 66 -5.91 0.07 9.34
C LEU A 66 -5.70 -0.36 10.78
N VAL A 67 -4.44 -0.40 11.23
CA VAL A 67 -4.09 -0.69 12.61
C VAL A 67 -3.86 0.61 13.38
N SER A 68 -3.07 1.51 12.84
CA SER A 68 -2.80 2.79 13.51
C SER A 68 -2.45 3.88 12.50
N LEU A 69 -2.74 5.11 12.87
CA LEU A 69 -2.35 6.30 12.14
C LEU A 69 -1.76 7.30 13.13
N LEU A 70 -0.53 7.70 12.87
CA LEU A 70 0.15 8.76 13.63
C LEU A 70 0.45 9.90 12.68
N THR A 71 0.23 11.14 13.11
CA THR A 71 0.54 12.31 12.29
C THR A 71 1.36 13.32 13.07
N GLY A 72 2.34 13.90 12.38
CA GLY A 72 3.06 15.08 12.79
C GLY A 72 2.63 16.26 11.94
N ASP A 73 3.43 17.33 11.94
CA ASP A 73 3.10 18.55 11.20
C ASP A 73 3.07 18.31 9.68
N THR A 74 4.06 17.58 9.17
CA THR A 74 4.22 17.35 7.73
C THR A 74 4.39 15.88 7.36
N THR A 75 4.32 14.98 8.34
CA THR A 75 4.51 13.55 8.10
C THR A 75 3.40 12.74 8.75
N ALA A 76 3.19 11.56 8.21
CA ALA A 76 2.25 10.60 8.78
C ALA A 76 2.84 9.20 8.68
N MET A 77 2.45 8.34 9.62
CA MET A 77 2.81 6.92 9.60
C MET A 77 1.54 6.11 9.74
N VAL A 78 1.43 5.09 8.91
CA VAL A 78 0.30 4.15 8.95
C VAL A 78 0.87 2.75 9.16
N GLU A 79 0.29 2.04 10.10
CA GLU A 79 0.44 0.59 10.18
C GLU A 79 -0.86 -0.04 9.73
N ALA A 80 -0.78 -1.05 8.88
CA ALA A 80 -1.96 -1.69 8.33
C ALA A 80 -1.67 -3.16 8.02
N VAL A 81 -2.72 -3.90 7.74
CA VAL A 81 -2.62 -5.28 7.25
C VAL A 81 -3.32 -5.33 5.89
N PHE A 82 -2.59 -5.79 4.89
CA PHE A 82 -3.11 -5.99 3.53
C PHE A 82 -3.81 -7.33 3.50
N VAL A 83 -5.13 -7.31 3.39
CA VAL A 83 -5.96 -8.51 3.51
C VAL A 83 -6.62 -8.80 2.18
N GLY A 84 -6.40 -9.98 1.64
CA GLY A 84 -7.02 -10.35 0.39
C GLY A 84 -6.52 -11.66 -0.18
N THR A 85 -6.73 -11.82 -1.48
CA THR A 85 -6.39 -13.02 -2.21
C THR A 85 -5.40 -12.70 -3.33
N HIS A 86 -4.37 -13.52 -3.46
CA HIS A 86 -3.35 -13.38 -4.51
C HIS A 86 -3.93 -13.91 -5.83
N VAL A 87 -4.32 -13.01 -6.72
CA VAL A 87 -5.06 -13.36 -7.95
C VAL A 87 -4.29 -13.09 -9.23
N GLY A 88 -3.17 -12.36 -9.17
CA GLY A 88 -2.34 -12.04 -10.34
C GLY A 88 -0.88 -12.13 -10.01
N ASP A 89 -0.03 -12.07 -11.04
CA ASP A 89 1.42 -12.13 -10.86
C ASP A 89 1.90 -10.99 -9.99
N PHE A 90 2.76 -11.30 -9.04
CA PHE A 90 3.37 -10.29 -8.17
C PHE A 90 4.75 -10.74 -7.73
N ALA A 91 5.73 -9.84 -7.86
CA ALA A 91 7.12 -10.07 -7.42
C ALA A 91 7.70 -11.39 -7.95
N GLY A 92 7.40 -11.73 -9.18
CA GLY A 92 7.87 -12.95 -9.81
C GLY A 92 7.09 -14.21 -9.42
N LEU A 93 6.02 -14.06 -8.64
CA LEU A 93 5.18 -15.17 -8.23
C LEU A 93 3.88 -15.16 -9.03
N PRO A 94 3.55 -16.23 -9.74
CA PRO A 94 2.27 -16.33 -10.42
C PRO A 94 1.14 -16.44 -9.40
N ALA A 95 -0.08 -16.15 -9.82
CA ALA A 95 -1.25 -16.18 -8.97
C ALA A 95 -1.38 -17.52 -8.24
N THR A 96 -1.47 -17.48 -6.91
CA THR A 96 -1.58 -18.66 -6.07
C THR A 96 -3.00 -18.96 -5.60
N GLY A 97 -3.90 -17.97 -5.66
CA GLY A 97 -5.22 -18.07 -5.05
C GLY A 97 -5.22 -18.08 -3.53
N MET A 98 -4.06 -17.87 -2.91
CA MET A 98 -3.93 -17.88 -1.46
C MET A 98 -4.47 -16.59 -0.86
N GLN A 99 -5.11 -16.73 0.29
CA GLN A 99 -5.45 -15.58 1.11
C GLN A 99 -4.21 -15.13 1.89
N VAL A 100 -4.03 -13.81 1.98
CA VAL A 100 -2.91 -13.22 2.68
C VAL A 100 -3.39 -12.24 3.73
N ARG A 101 -2.65 -12.14 4.81
CA ARG A 101 -2.72 -11.08 5.80
C ARG A 101 -1.30 -10.55 5.96
N TRP A 102 -1.00 -9.50 5.23
CA TRP A 102 0.37 -9.02 5.06
C TRP A 102 0.53 -7.68 5.78
N PRO A 103 1.16 -7.68 6.97
CA PRO A 103 1.38 -6.44 7.71
C PRO A 103 2.37 -5.56 6.97
N TYR A 104 2.13 -4.26 7.00
CA TYR A 104 3.04 -3.31 6.37
C TYR A 104 2.94 -1.95 7.05
N ALA A 105 3.91 -1.09 6.73
CA ALA A 105 3.93 0.28 7.20
C ALA A 105 4.16 1.24 6.05
N MET A 106 3.53 2.40 6.13
CA MET A 106 3.69 3.48 5.16
C MET A 106 4.04 4.77 5.87
N ALA A 107 4.99 5.50 5.32
CA ALA A 107 5.25 6.86 5.74
C ALA A 107 4.82 7.81 4.61
N TYR A 108 4.28 8.96 4.98
CA TYR A 108 3.79 9.95 4.03
C TYR A 108 4.36 11.32 4.38
N ASP A 109 4.68 12.09 3.35
CA ASP A 109 4.94 13.52 3.51
C ASP A 109 3.74 14.27 2.95
N VAL A 110 3.31 15.30 3.67
CA VAL A 110 2.14 16.11 3.31
C VAL A 110 2.55 17.58 3.32
N ALA A 111 2.24 18.29 2.26
CA ALA A 111 2.50 19.71 2.15
C ALA A 111 1.41 20.35 1.30
N GLY A 112 0.95 21.53 1.71
CA GLY A 112 -0.04 22.29 0.95
C GLY A 112 -1.36 21.54 0.75
N GLY A 113 -1.72 20.67 1.68
CA GLY A 113 -2.97 19.91 1.59
C GLY A 113 -2.88 18.69 0.68
N SER A 114 -1.69 18.31 0.23
CA SER A 114 -1.49 17.16 -0.66
C SER A 114 -0.41 16.23 -0.14
N ILE A 115 -0.52 14.95 -0.47
CA ILE A 115 0.52 13.97 -0.19
C ILE A 115 1.59 14.12 -1.26
N THR A 116 2.82 14.41 -0.83
CA THR A 116 3.94 14.66 -1.74
C THR A 116 4.87 13.45 -1.87
N ALA A 117 4.87 12.56 -0.89
CA ALA A 117 5.68 11.36 -0.93
C ALA A 117 5.02 10.24 -0.14
N LEU A 118 5.23 9.02 -0.62
CA LEU A 118 4.85 7.80 0.07
C LEU A 118 6.09 6.90 0.13
N ARG A 119 6.38 6.38 1.32
CA ARG A 119 7.47 5.42 1.50
C ARG A 119 6.86 4.13 2.04
N ALA A 120 6.97 3.08 1.27
CA ALA A 120 6.32 1.81 1.54
C ALA A 120 7.31 0.81 2.11
N SER A 121 6.99 0.25 3.26
CA SER A 121 7.78 -0.79 3.92
C SER A 121 6.93 -2.06 3.98
N PHE A 122 7.14 -2.94 3.01
CA PHE A 122 6.44 -4.21 2.91
C PHE A 122 7.42 -5.33 3.25
N PRO A 123 7.16 -6.14 4.28
CA PRO A 123 8.05 -7.27 4.59
C PRO A 123 7.86 -8.39 3.56
N MET A 124 8.64 -8.38 2.50
CA MET A 124 8.52 -9.35 1.41
C MET A 124 8.74 -10.79 1.88
N THR A 125 9.59 -10.99 2.87
CA THR A 125 9.80 -12.32 3.44
C THR A 125 8.51 -12.88 4.05
N ALA A 126 7.75 -12.04 4.74
CA ALA A 126 6.47 -12.45 5.31
C ALA A 126 5.46 -12.82 4.22
N LEU A 127 5.40 -12.02 3.14
CA LEU A 127 4.52 -12.33 2.02
C LEU A 127 4.91 -13.65 1.36
N ARG A 128 6.20 -13.82 1.05
CA ARG A 128 6.68 -15.04 0.43
C ARG A 128 6.40 -16.27 1.28
N SER A 129 6.53 -16.13 2.59
CA SER A 129 6.20 -17.24 3.50
C SER A 129 4.73 -17.62 3.42
N GLN A 130 3.83 -16.64 3.35
CA GLN A 130 2.41 -16.92 3.23
C GLN A 130 2.07 -17.59 1.90
N LEU A 131 2.63 -17.09 0.81
CA LEU A 131 2.38 -17.66 -0.52
C LEU A 131 3.08 -18.99 -0.71
N ALA A 132 4.25 -19.18 -0.12
CA ALA A 132 5.00 -20.43 -0.21
C ALA A 132 4.35 -21.58 0.56
N VAL A 133 3.46 -21.29 1.51
CA VAL A 133 2.73 -22.35 2.23
C VAL A 133 1.97 -23.25 1.25
N ALA A 134 1.35 -22.67 0.20
CA ALA A 134 0.69 -23.46 -0.82
C ALA A 134 1.68 -24.38 -1.55
N GLY A 135 2.85 -23.84 -1.95
CA GLY A 135 3.90 -24.60 -2.61
C GLY A 135 4.62 -25.54 -1.65
N SER A 136 4.90 -25.08 -0.44
CA SER A 136 5.64 -25.90 0.52
C SER A 136 4.79 -27.01 1.13
N SER A 137 3.48 -26.89 1.16
CA SER A 137 2.65 -28.02 1.58
C SER A 137 2.80 -29.19 0.59
N VAL A 138 3.14 -28.90 -0.64
CA VAL A 138 3.51 -29.93 -1.63
C VAL A 138 4.94 -30.36 -1.43
N SER A 139 5.86 -29.40 -1.30
CA SER A 139 7.29 -29.66 -1.16
C SER A 139 7.65 -30.31 0.18
N ALA A 140 7.00 -29.87 1.25
CA ALA A 140 7.29 -30.36 2.59
C ALA A 140 6.93 -31.81 2.79
N GLN A 141 6.23 -32.38 1.86
CA GLN A 141 5.87 -33.81 1.90
C GLN A 141 6.86 -34.71 1.16
N VAL A 142 7.83 -34.08 0.59
CA VAL A 142 8.90 -34.79 -0.14
C VAL A 142 9.95 -35.27 0.83
#